data_7ac5a3a9c7d1d86a743eaa414ba6a4bb
#
_entry.id   7ac5a3a9c7d1d86a743eaa414ba6a4bb
#
_cell.length_a   1.000
_cell.length_b   1.000
_cell.length_c   1.000
_cell.angle_alpha   90.00
_cell.angle_beta   90.00
_cell.angle_gamma   90.00
#
_symmetry.space_group_name_H-M   'P 1'
#
loop_
_entity.id
_entity.type
_entity.pdbx_description
1 polymer ?
#
loop_
_entity_poly.entity_id
_entity_poly.type
_entity_poly.pdbx_seq_one_letter_code
_entity_poly.pdbx_strand_id
1 'polypeptide(L)'
;EHADSLGKNEIEIQEMHNIVEGALERVNPAVAKSYRDYRNYKLDFIHMMDDVYTKSQAIRYIGDKSNANTDSALVATKRSLIFNELNKELYRKFFMNRNELQACKDGYIYIHDQSARLDTMNCCLFDVGSVLKGGFEMGNVWYNEPKTLDTAFDVMGDIILSTAAQQYGGF
;
A
#
# COMPACT_ATOMS: atom_id res chain seq x y z
N GLU A 1 7.52 40.35 -14.09
CA GLU A 1 8.33 41.48 -13.58
C GLU A 1 9.49 41.04 -12.69
N HIS A 2 9.24 40.26 -11.61
CA HIS A 2 10.32 39.84 -10.71
C HIS A 2 11.23 38.78 -11.36
N ALA A 3 10.66 37.83 -12.10
CA ALA A 3 11.42 36.84 -12.86
C ALA A 3 12.24 37.48 -13.97
N ASP A 4 11.70 38.48 -14.65
CA ASP A 4 12.39 39.23 -15.71
C ASP A 4 13.58 40.04 -15.16
N SER A 5 13.51 40.49 -13.90
CA SER A 5 14.58 41.27 -13.25
C SER A 5 15.83 40.42 -12.93
N LEU A 6 15.75 39.08 -13.01
CA LEU A 6 16.89 38.20 -12.79
C LEU A 6 17.85 38.12 -13.96
N GLY A 7 17.48 38.66 -15.14
CA GLY A 7 18.33 38.72 -16.33
C GLY A 7 18.74 37.34 -16.87
N LYS A 8 18.00 36.30 -16.52
CA LYS A 8 18.21 34.89 -16.93
C LYS A 8 17.23 34.52 -18.04
N ASN A 9 17.70 33.84 -19.08
CA ASN A 9 16.83 33.30 -20.14
C ASN A 9 16.04 32.10 -19.69
N GLU A 10 16.52 31.39 -18.64
CA GLU A 10 15.89 30.21 -18.06
C GLU A 10 15.95 30.33 -16.55
N ILE A 11 14.90 29.90 -15.87
CA ILE A 11 14.80 29.88 -14.42
C ILE A 11 14.49 28.43 -14.01
N GLU A 12 15.26 27.92 -13.06
CA GLU A 12 15.01 26.64 -12.48
C GLU A 12 13.63 26.61 -11.79
N ILE A 13 12.92 25.48 -11.92
CA ILE A 13 11.55 25.35 -11.41
C ILE A 13 11.48 25.60 -9.90
N GLN A 14 12.51 25.24 -9.15
CA GLN A 14 12.59 25.50 -7.72
C GLN A 14 12.74 26.99 -7.40
N GLU A 15 13.52 27.72 -8.20
CA GLU A 15 13.69 29.16 -8.09
C GLU A 15 12.36 29.87 -8.39
N MET A 16 11.64 29.45 -9.42
CA MET A 16 10.30 29.93 -9.74
C MET A 16 9.32 29.71 -8.57
N HIS A 17 9.31 28.53 -7.98
CA HIS A 17 8.47 28.24 -6.80
C HIS A 17 8.78 29.19 -5.64
N ASN A 18 10.05 29.47 -5.38
CA ASN A 18 10.46 30.37 -4.29
C ASN A 18 10.00 31.82 -4.56
N ILE A 19 10.08 32.27 -5.83
CA ILE A 19 9.58 33.58 -6.23
C ILE A 19 8.07 33.70 -6.02
N VAL A 20 7.30 32.68 -6.44
CA VAL A 20 5.84 32.64 -6.28
C VAL A 20 5.47 32.61 -4.80
N GLU A 21 6.12 31.76 -4.02
CA GLU A 21 5.88 31.65 -2.58
C GLU A 21 6.16 32.99 -1.87
N GLY A 22 7.30 33.61 -2.15
CA GLY A 22 7.65 34.92 -1.58
C GLY A 22 6.69 36.04 -2.00
N ALA A 23 6.13 35.99 -3.21
CA ALA A 23 5.11 36.92 -3.63
C ALA A 23 3.77 36.70 -2.90
N LEU A 24 3.36 35.45 -2.76
CA LEU A 24 2.14 35.07 -2.04
C LEU A 24 2.23 35.41 -0.55
N GLU A 25 3.39 35.19 0.08
CA GLU A 25 3.60 35.49 1.51
C GLU A 25 3.36 36.98 1.81
N ARG A 26 3.74 37.87 0.89
CA ARG A 26 3.51 39.34 1.02
C ARG A 26 2.05 39.74 0.84
N VAL A 27 1.27 38.97 0.08
CA VAL A 27 -0.12 39.31 -0.25
C VAL A 27 -1.08 38.57 0.70
N ASN A 28 -0.87 37.30 0.90
CA ASN A 28 -1.73 36.47 1.77
C ASN A 28 -0.94 35.25 2.29
N PRO A 29 -0.45 35.29 3.55
CA PRO A 29 0.33 34.20 4.15
C PRO A 29 -0.42 32.86 4.21
N ALA A 30 -1.75 32.86 4.33
CA ALA A 30 -2.52 31.63 4.35
C ALA A 30 -2.51 30.91 2.98
N VAL A 31 -2.56 31.70 1.90
CA VAL A 31 -2.45 31.18 0.53
C VAL A 31 -1.03 30.70 0.27
N ALA A 32 0.00 31.43 0.71
CA ALA A 32 1.39 31.01 0.62
C ALA A 32 1.62 29.67 1.34
N LYS A 33 1.06 29.52 2.54
CA LYS A 33 1.11 28.25 3.27
C LYS A 33 0.46 27.12 2.50
N SER A 34 -0.74 27.30 1.95
CA SER A 34 -1.44 26.28 1.16
C SER A 34 -0.66 25.89 -0.08
N TYR A 35 -0.04 26.86 -0.75
CA TYR A 35 0.83 26.63 -1.93
C TYR A 35 2.05 25.78 -1.56
N ARG A 36 2.72 26.11 -0.47
CA ARG A 36 3.87 25.38 0.07
C ARG A 36 3.49 23.95 0.46
N ASP A 37 2.39 23.79 1.18
CA ASP A 37 1.90 22.49 1.65
C ASP A 37 1.56 21.58 0.46
N TYR A 38 0.91 22.12 -0.58
CA TYR A 38 0.61 21.36 -1.81
C TYR A 38 1.88 20.96 -2.57
N ARG A 39 2.83 21.88 -2.72
CA ARG A 39 4.12 21.61 -3.37
C ARG A 39 4.89 20.50 -2.63
N ASN A 40 4.98 20.60 -1.32
CA ASN A 40 5.67 19.60 -0.50
C ASN A 40 4.98 18.24 -0.60
N TYR A 41 3.65 18.19 -0.54
CA TYR A 41 2.88 16.99 -0.75
C TYR A 41 3.18 16.33 -2.11
N LYS A 42 3.24 17.12 -3.16
CA LYS A 42 3.56 16.63 -4.51
C LYS A 42 4.98 16.07 -4.60
N LEU A 43 5.95 16.76 -4.02
CA LEU A 43 7.35 16.29 -3.98
C LEU A 43 7.48 15.00 -3.17
N ASP A 44 6.86 14.94 -2.00
CA ASP A 44 6.84 13.73 -1.16
C ASP A 44 6.23 12.54 -1.90
N PHE A 45 5.17 12.78 -2.70
CA PHE A 45 4.56 11.72 -3.50
C PHE A 45 5.49 11.24 -4.63
N ILE A 46 6.18 12.17 -5.31
CA ILE A 46 7.16 11.83 -6.35
C ILE A 46 8.29 11.00 -5.75
N HIS A 47 8.87 11.42 -4.62
CA HIS A 47 9.95 10.67 -3.96
C HIS A 47 9.49 9.28 -3.54
N MET A 48 8.27 9.16 -3.00
CA MET A 48 7.69 7.86 -2.68
C MET A 48 7.62 6.94 -3.92
N MET A 49 7.19 7.48 -5.05
CA MET A 49 7.10 6.70 -6.30
C MET A 49 8.48 6.33 -6.86
N ASP A 50 9.47 7.21 -6.73
CA ASP A 50 10.86 6.92 -7.10
C ASP A 50 11.45 5.81 -6.23
N ASP A 51 11.17 5.82 -4.93
CA ASP A 51 11.57 4.75 -4.01
C ASP A 51 10.92 3.41 -4.39
N VAL A 52 9.61 3.40 -4.67
CA VAL A 52 8.90 2.21 -5.16
C VAL A 52 9.49 1.71 -6.47
N TYR A 53 9.77 2.62 -7.40
CA TYR A 53 10.40 2.26 -8.68
C TYR A 53 11.78 1.62 -8.48
N THR A 54 12.63 2.23 -7.65
CA THR A 54 13.98 1.73 -7.37
C THR A 54 13.95 0.34 -6.73
N LYS A 55 13.08 0.14 -5.73
CA LYS A 55 12.89 -1.16 -5.09
C LYS A 55 12.31 -2.20 -6.07
N SER A 56 11.37 -1.78 -6.94
CA SER A 56 10.79 -2.65 -7.94
C SER A 56 11.83 -3.16 -8.95
N GLN A 57 12.82 -2.33 -9.32
CA GLN A 57 13.92 -2.77 -10.18
C GLN A 57 14.76 -3.85 -9.49
N ALA A 58 15.09 -3.68 -8.20
CA ALA A 58 15.81 -4.69 -7.44
C ALA A 58 15.02 -6.02 -7.38
N ILE A 59 13.73 -5.98 -7.06
CA ILE A 59 12.87 -7.17 -7.05
C ILE A 59 12.81 -7.84 -8.43
N ARG A 60 12.71 -7.05 -9.48
CA ARG A 60 12.62 -7.56 -10.86
C ARG A 60 13.84 -8.37 -11.28
N TYR A 61 15.05 -7.95 -10.87
CA TYR A 61 16.31 -8.57 -11.29
C TYR A 61 16.84 -9.61 -10.29
N ILE A 62 16.74 -9.34 -9.00
CA ILE A 62 17.37 -10.13 -7.94
C ILE A 62 16.35 -11.05 -7.26
N GLY A 63 15.07 -10.65 -7.23
CA GLY A 63 14.03 -11.25 -6.40
C GLY A 63 14.18 -10.81 -4.93
N ASP A 64 13.33 -11.34 -4.08
CA ASP A 64 13.38 -11.10 -2.64
C ASP A 64 13.81 -12.37 -1.90
N LYS A 65 15.07 -12.38 -1.45
CA LYS A 65 15.64 -13.50 -0.70
C LYS A 65 15.25 -13.49 0.78
N SER A 66 14.63 -12.43 1.27
CA SER A 66 14.20 -12.32 2.67
C SER A 66 12.91 -13.11 2.93
N ASN A 67 12.13 -13.40 1.90
CA ASN A 67 10.91 -14.18 2.01
C ASN A 67 11.17 -15.67 1.73
N ALA A 68 11.33 -16.46 2.79
CA ALA A 68 11.61 -17.89 2.70
C ALA A 68 10.42 -18.74 2.18
N ASN A 69 9.20 -18.17 2.17
CA ASN A 69 7.98 -18.90 1.84
C ASN A 69 7.60 -18.82 0.36
N THR A 70 8.28 -18.00 -0.43
CA THR A 70 7.96 -17.79 -1.84
C THR A 70 9.20 -17.94 -2.72
N ASP A 71 9.04 -18.55 -3.90
CA ASP A 71 10.08 -18.54 -4.93
C ASP A 71 10.11 -17.18 -5.63
N SER A 72 11.05 -16.34 -5.23
CA SER A 72 11.24 -14.99 -5.77
C SER A 72 11.71 -14.96 -7.24
N ALA A 73 12.08 -16.10 -7.81
CA ALA A 73 12.46 -16.18 -9.23
C ALA A 73 11.25 -16.15 -10.17
N LEU A 74 10.07 -16.58 -9.69
CA LEU A 74 8.86 -16.62 -10.50
C LEU A 74 8.33 -15.22 -10.85
N VAL A 75 7.88 -15.04 -12.09
CA VAL A 75 7.31 -13.77 -12.57
C VAL A 75 6.08 -13.36 -11.74
N ALA A 76 5.20 -14.30 -11.40
CA ALA A 76 4.02 -14.04 -10.59
C ALA A 76 4.42 -13.53 -9.19
N THR A 77 5.41 -14.15 -8.57
CA THR A 77 5.95 -13.73 -7.27
C THR A 77 6.54 -12.32 -7.34
N LYS A 78 7.35 -12.04 -8.36
CA LYS A 78 7.94 -10.71 -8.55
C LYS A 78 6.88 -9.62 -8.72
N ARG A 79 5.80 -9.89 -9.46
CA ARG A 79 4.66 -8.97 -9.58
C ARG A 79 4.00 -8.69 -8.21
N SER A 80 3.75 -9.73 -7.44
CA SER A 80 3.16 -9.61 -6.10
C SER A 80 4.06 -8.81 -5.16
N LEU A 81 5.37 -9.05 -5.18
CA LEU A 81 6.33 -8.32 -4.36
C LEU A 81 6.38 -6.82 -4.71
N ILE A 82 6.35 -6.49 -6.01
CA ILE A 82 6.31 -5.08 -6.45
C ILE A 82 5.01 -4.41 -6.02
N PHE A 83 3.87 -5.09 -6.18
CA PHE A 83 2.57 -4.60 -5.73
C PHE A 83 2.52 -4.39 -4.22
N ASN A 84 3.07 -5.34 -3.46
CA ASN A 84 3.16 -5.23 -2.00
C ASN A 84 4.03 -4.04 -1.57
N GLU A 85 5.14 -3.77 -2.26
CA GLU A 85 5.97 -2.61 -1.94
C GLU A 85 5.24 -1.29 -2.22
N LEU A 86 4.49 -1.19 -3.32
CA LEU A 86 3.64 -0.05 -3.60
C LEU A 86 2.58 0.16 -2.51
N ASN A 87 1.83 -0.89 -2.17
CA ASN A 87 0.78 -0.83 -1.14
C ASN A 87 1.35 -0.43 0.22
N LYS A 88 2.50 -0.93 0.59
CA LYS A 88 3.19 -0.58 1.83
C LYS A 88 3.54 0.92 1.88
N GLU A 89 4.05 1.48 0.80
CA GLU A 89 4.37 2.91 0.75
C GLU A 89 3.09 3.78 0.74
N LEU A 90 2.03 3.34 0.05
CA LEU A 90 0.71 4.00 0.12
C LEU A 90 0.15 3.97 1.55
N TYR A 91 0.21 2.82 2.24
CA TYR A 91 -0.20 2.72 3.64
C TYR A 91 0.55 3.71 4.52
N ARG A 92 1.87 3.76 4.40
CA ARG A 92 2.73 4.69 5.15
C ARG A 92 2.40 6.15 4.87
N LYS A 93 2.10 6.49 3.62
CA LYS A 93 1.80 7.86 3.21
C LYS A 93 0.44 8.36 3.70
N PHE A 94 -0.60 7.51 3.63
CA PHE A 94 -1.98 7.94 3.82
C PHE A 94 -2.58 7.55 5.17
N PHE A 95 -2.03 6.55 5.86
CA PHE A 95 -2.61 6.00 7.07
C PHE A 95 -1.71 6.14 8.30
N MET A 96 -0.43 6.42 8.13
CA MET A 96 0.50 6.61 9.24
C MET A 96 0.83 8.10 9.43
N ASN A 97 0.85 8.56 10.68
CA ASN A 97 1.35 9.89 10.99
C ASN A 97 2.89 9.90 11.12
N ARG A 98 3.48 11.10 11.19
CA ARG A 98 4.95 11.26 11.23
C ARG A 98 5.60 10.59 12.44
N ASN A 99 4.92 10.60 13.60
CA ASN A 99 5.47 10.01 14.83
C ASN A 99 5.48 8.48 14.73
N GLU A 100 4.43 7.88 14.18
CA GLU A 100 4.34 6.44 13.94
C GLU A 100 5.41 5.99 12.92
N LEU A 101 5.57 6.73 11.82
CA LEU A 101 6.62 6.45 10.84
C LEU A 101 8.01 6.52 11.46
N GLN A 102 8.25 7.54 12.30
CA GLN A 102 9.55 7.69 12.97
C GLN A 102 9.76 6.56 13.99
N ALA A 103 8.75 6.24 14.80
CA ALA A 103 8.82 5.13 15.74
C ALA A 103 9.10 3.77 15.06
N CYS A 104 8.54 3.53 13.86
CA CYS A 104 8.85 2.35 13.06
C CYS A 104 10.30 2.38 12.55
N LYS A 105 10.80 3.53 12.10
CA LYS A 105 12.20 3.69 11.63
C LYS A 105 13.20 3.48 12.75
N ASP A 106 12.88 3.98 13.93
CA ASP A 106 13.72 3.89 15.12
C ASP A 106 13.62 2.50 15.80
N GLY A 107 12.73 1.63 15.33
CA GLY A 107 12.56 0.28 15.85
C GLY A 107 11.76 0.18 17.15
N TYR A 108 11.08 1.23 17.58
CA TYR A 108 10.21 1.21 18.77
C TYR A 108 8.93 0.41 18.55
N ILE A 109 8.39 0.46 17.31
CA ILE A 109 7.22 -0.33 16.92
C ILE A 109 7.48 -1.05 15.60
N TYR A 110 6.89 -2.24 15.47
CA TYR A 110 6.88 -2.99 14.23
C TYR A 110 5.43 -3.30 13.84
N ILE A 111 5.05 -2.89 12.64
CA ILE A 111 3.74 -3.19 12.07
C ILE A 111 3.97 -4.16 10.91
N HIS A 112 3.55 -5.42 11.11
CA HIS A 112 3.65 -6.43 10.07
C HIS A 112 2.58 -6.25 9.00
N ASP A 113 2.79 -6.83 7.83
CA ASP A 113 1.84 -6.89 6.72
C ASP A 113 1.26 -5.51 6.31
N GLN A 114 2.10 -4.47 6.35
CA GLN A 114 1.69 -3.11 5.98
C GLN A 114 1.10 -3.04 4.57
N SER A 115 1.56 -3.90 3.65
CA SER A 115 1.07 -3.98 2.28
C SER A 115 -0.37 -4.50 2.16
N ALA A 116 -0.85 -5.25 3.15
CA ALA A 116 -2.19 -5.81 3.17
C ALA A 116 -3.25 -4.89 3.79
N ARG A 117 -2.82 -3.75 4.37
CA ARG A 117 -3.72 -2.90 5.14
C ARG A 117 -4.57 -1.92 4.33
N LEU A 118 -4.41 -1.88 3.02
CA LEU A 118 -5.19 -0.99 2.15
C LEU A 118 -6.50 -1.62 1.68
N ASP A 119 -6.45 -2.86 1.23
CA ASP A 119 -7.50 -3.46 0.39
C ASP A 119 -7.98 -4.81 0.91
N THR A 120 -7.31 -5.43 1.89
CA THR A 120 -7.66 -6.78 2.32
C THR A 120 -7.79 -6.89 3.83
N MET A 121 -8.59 -7.84 4.26
CA MET A 121 -8.61 -8.30 5.63
C MET A 121 -7.31 -9.07 5.90
N ASN A 122 -6.60 -8.69 6.96
CA ASN A 122 -5.34 -9.37 7.30
C ASN A 122 -5.59 -10.77 7.84
N CYS A 123 -6.39 -10.87 8.89
CA CYS A 123 -6.78 -12.14 9.51
C CYS A 123 -8.28 -12.14 9.83
N CYS A 124 -8.90 -13.29 9.83
CA CYS A 124 -10.28 -13.42 10.28
C CYS A 124 -10.45 -14.68 11.15
N LEU A 125 -11.51 -14.68 11.93
CA LEU A 125 -12.04 -15.87 12.59
C LEU A 125 -13.47 -16.07 12.12
N PHE A 126 -13.84 -17.27 11.78
CA PHE A 126 -15.21 -17.61 11.44
C PHE A 126 -15.58 -19.00 11.97
N ASP A 127 -16.85 -19.15 12.33
CA ASP A 127 -17.41 -20.41 12.79
C ASP A 127 -17.86 -21.25 11.60
N VAL A 128 -17.07 -22.25 11.24
CA VAL A 128 -17.36 -23.17 10.13
C VAL A 128 -18.73 -23.84 10.30
N GLY A 129 -19.11 -24.21 11.52
CA GLY A 129 -20.40 -24.84 11.79
C GLY A 129 -21.57 -23.93 11.41
N SER A 130 -21.45 -22.63 11.73
CA SER A 130 -22.47 -21.63 11.34
C SER A 130 -22.52 -21.40 9.83
N VAL A 131 -21.38 -21.44 9.14
CA VAL A 131 -21.32 -21.28 7.68
C VAL A 131 -21.97 -22.47 6.97
N LEU A 132 -21.72 -23.68 7.42
CA LEU A 132 -22.27 -24.91 6.80
C LEU A 132 -23.78 -25.06 7.01
N LYS A 133 -24.31 -24.51 8.11
CA LYS A 133 -25.71 -24.68 8.50
C LYS A 133 -26.66 -23.96 7.54
N GLY A 134 -27.58 -24.72 6.93
CA GLY A 134 -28.57 -24.18 6.01
C GLY A 134 -28.09 -23.98 4.57
N GLY A 135 -26.80 -24.22 4.33
CA GLY A 135 -26.17 -23.95 3.04
C GLY A 135 -25.76 -22.47 2.87
N PHE A 136 -24.95 -22.18 1.84
CA PHE A 136 -24.40 -20.87 1.58
C PHE A 136 -24.01 -20.70 0.10
N GLU A 137 -23.82 -19.47 -0.34
CA GLU A 137 -23.32 -19.15 -1.68
C GLU A 137 -21.83 -18.78 -1.61
N MET A 138 -21.03 -19.34 -2.50
CA MET A 138 -19.61 -19.00 -2.65
C MET A 138 -19.21 -19.08 -4.13
N GLY A 139 -18.61 -18.05 -4.67
CA GLY A 139 -18.17 -18.00 -6.05
C GLY A 139 -19.30 -18.18 -7.08
N ASN A 140 -20.47 -17.63 -6.82
CA ASN A 140 -21.70 -17.79 -7.62
C ASN A 140 -22.24 -19.25 -7.69
N VAL A 141 -21.84 -20.09 -6.76
CA VAL A 141 -22.32 -21.48 -6.61
C VAL A 141 -22.98 -21.64 -5.24
N TRP A 142 -24.16 -22.27 -5.22
CA TRP A 142 -24.84 -22.61 -3.99
C TRP A 142 -24.34 -23.95 -3.45
N TYR A 143 -23.89 -23.96 -2.21
CA TYR A 143 -23.49 -25.13 -1.44
C TYR A 143 -24.61 -25.51 -0.49
N ASN A 144 -25.15 -26.71 -0.63
CA ASN A 144 -26.15 -27.23 0.30
C ASN A 144 -25.48 -27.61 1.63
N GLU A 145 -26.25 -27.57 2.71
CA GLU A 145 -25.80 -28.11 4.00
C GLU A 145 -25.36 -29.54 3.84
N PRO A 146 -24.11 -29.93 4.25
CA PRO A 146 -23.59 -31.26 4.10
C PRO A 146 -24.34 -32.24 5.03
N LYS A 147 -24.68 -33.39 4.50
CA LYS A 147 -25.40 -34.45 5.24
C LYS A 147 -24.52 -35.59 5.69
N THR A 148 -23.30 -35.64 5.20
CA THR A 148 -22.31 -36.67 5.57
C THR A 148 -21.01 -35.98 6.00
N LEU A 149 -20.21 -36.70 6.77
CA LEU A 149 -18.93 -36.20 7.27
C LEU A 149 -17.95 -35.93 6.11
N ASP A 150 -17.90 -36.84 5.15
CA ASP A 150 -17.03 -36.67 3.97
C ASP A 150 -17.37 -35.42 3.19
N THR A 151 -18.66 -35.20 2.87
CA THR A 151 -19.11 -33.96 2.20
C THR A 151 -18.82 -32.73 3.05
N ALA A 152 -18.93 -32.82 4.38
CA ALA A 152 -18.60 -31.67 5.24
C ALA A 152 -17.11 -31.31 5.16
N PHE A 153 -16.22 -32.31 5.14
CA PHE A 153 -14.79 -32.05 4.97
C PHE A 153 -14.43 -31.49 3.60
N ASP A 154 -15.06 -31.97 2.53
CA ASP A 154 -14.85 -31.44 1.18
C ASP A 154 -15.25 -29.96 1.10
N VAL A 155 -16.46 -29.62 1.58
CA VAL A 155 -16.95 -28.25 1.60
C VAL A 155 -16.11 -27.35 2.52
N MET A 156 -15.64 -27.86 3.66
CA MET A 156 -14.68 -27.14 4.51
C MET A 156 -13.39 -26.82 3.77
N GLY A 157 -12.87 -27.76 2.99
CA GLY A 157 -11.69 -27.54 2.15
C GLY A 157 -11.88 -26.36 1.19
N ASP A 158 -13.02 -26.32 0.52
CA ASP A 158 -13.38 -25.22 -0.40
C ASP A 158 -13.51 -23.86 0.32
N ILE A 159 -14.15 -23.85 1.51
CA ILE A 159 -14.25 -22.66 2.35
C ILE A 159 -12.88 -22.14 2.75
N ILE A 160 -12.01 -23.03 3.23
CA ILE A 160 -10.64 -22.70 3.66
C ILE A 160 -9.85 -22.11 2.48
N LEU A 161 -9.87 -22.74 1.32
CA LEU A 161 -9.18 -22.24 0.12
C LEU A 161 -9.71 -20.89 -0.32
N SER A 162 -11.03 -20.72 -0.35
CA SER A 162 -11.65 -19.46 -0.74
C SER A 162 -11.33 -18.33 0.25
N THR A 163 -11.39 -18.62 1.54
CA THR A 163 -11.04 -17.65 2.59
C THR A 163 -9.56 -17.26 2.52
N ALA A 164 -8.67 -18.24 2.35
CA ALA A 164 -7.24 -18.00 2.21
C ALA A 164 -6.91 -17.10 0.99
N ALA A 165 -7.68 -17.22 -0.10
CA ALA A 165 -7.52 -16.39 -1.28
C ALA A 165 -7.96 -14.93 -1.11
N GLN A 166 -8.76 -14.64 -0.07
CA GLN A 166 -9.35 -13.30 0.17
C GLN A 166 -8.72 -12.55 1.33
N GLN A 167 -7.76 -13.12 2.00
CA GLN A 167 -7.05 -12.48 3.10
C GLN A 167 -5.54 -12.69 3.01
N TYR A 168 -4.80 -11.92 3.78
CA TYR A 168 -3.33 -11.91 3.73
C TYR A 168 -2.71 -12.81 4.80
N GLY A 169 -3.33 -12.90 5.96
CA GLY A 169 -2.85 -13.68 7.10
C GLY A 169 -3.63 -14.96 7.34
N GLY A 170 -3.70 -15.40 8.59
CA GLY A 170 -4.35 -16.62 9.01
C GLY A 170 -5.86 -16.48 9.32
N PHE A 171 -6.50 -17.60 9.47
CA PHE A 171 -7.92 -17.73 9.88
C PHE A 171 -8.11 -18.96 10.75
#